data_2b9693bf588ba9066aab3e2aa7daa72a
#
_entry.id   2b9693bf588ba9066aab3e2aa7daa72a
#
_cell.length_a   1.000
_cell.length_b   1.000
_cell.length_c   1.000
_cell.angle_alpha   90.00
_cell.angle_beta   90.00
_cell.angle_gamma   90.00
#
_symmetry.space_group_name_H-M   'P 1'
#
loop_
_entity.id
_entity.type
_entity.pdbx_description
1 polymer ?
#
loop_
_entity_poly.entity_id
_entity_poly.type
_entity_poly.pdbx_seq_one_letter_code
_entity_poly.pdbx_strand_id
1 'polypeptide(L)'
;MTEKIRNQKDSLARLMATENLTVVHKKIPTAYFDVKNRILACPTFKDDISNELYDLFMGHEVGHALYTPYEGLHSTVKENRTLKGYLNVVEDVRIEKGIKNKYAGLRRSFYIAYNELMERDFFGIKDRNLQTLSLID
;
A
#
# COMPACT_ATOMS: atom_id res chain seq x y z
N MET A 1 15.99 8.73 -5.76
CA MET A 1 15.04 9.82 -5.41
C MET A 1 15.74 10.82 -4.51
N THR A 2 15.66 12.09 -4.85
CA THR A 2 16.29 13.16 -4.07
C THR A 2 15.53 13.38 -2.75
N GLU A 3 16.24 13.91 -1.73
CA GLU A 3 15.63 14.27 -0.44
C GLU A 3 14.46 15.25 -0.61
N LYS A 4 14.61 16.22 -1.51
CA LYS A 4 13.55 17.19 -1.82
C LYS A 4 12.26 16.50 -2.31
N ILE A 5 12.38 15.55 -3.23
CA ILE A 5 11.24 14.81 -3.76
C ILE A 5 10.61 13.96 -2.64
N ARG A 6 11.43 13.32 -1.82
CA ARG A 6 10.95 12.54 -0.66
C ARG A 6 10.11 13.40 0.27
N ASN A 7 10.61 14.57 0.65
CA ASN A 7 9.89 15.48 1.54
C ASN A 7 8.57 15.97 0.93
N GLN A 8 8.52 16.17 -0.38
CA GLN A 8 7.29 16.52 -1.10
C GLN A 8 6.28 15.35 -1.05
N LYS A 9 6.75 14.12 -1.25
CA LYS A 9 5.89 12.94 -1.18
C LYS A 9 5.36 12.68 0.24
N ASP A 10 6.19 12.92 1.25
CA ASP A 10 5.76 12.80 2.65
C ASP A 10 4.67 13.84 2.99
N SER A 11 4.85 15.06 2.52
CA SER A 11 3.84 16.12 2.70
C SER A 11 2.55 15.78 1.96
N LEU A 12 2.66 15.23 0.75
CA LEU A 12 1.51 14.79 -0.03
C LEU A 12 0.74 13.67 0.69
N ALA A 13 1.46 12.70 1.26
CA ALA A 13 0.83 11.62 2.03
C ALA A 13 0.00 12.15 3.19
N ARG A 14 0.53 13.13 3.95
CA ARG A 14 -0.20 13.76 5.04
C ARG A 14 -1.44 14.50 4.57
N LEU A 15 -1.33 15.23 3.47
CA LEU A 15 -2.47 15.94 2.88
C LEU A 15 -3.56 14.97 2.41
N MET A 16 -3.19 13.91 1.72
CA MET A 16 -4.13 12.91 1.22
C MET A 16 -4.82 12.15 2.36
N ALA A 17 -4.08 11.84 3.43
CA ALA A 17 -4.62 11.20 4.62
C ALA A 17 -5.48 12.13 5.48
N THR A 18 -5.47 13.44 5.21
CA THR A 18 -6.15 14.47 5.99
C THR A 18 -5.75 14.50 7.47
N GLU A 19 -4.53 14.04 7.76
CA GLU A 19 -3.96 14.05 9.11
C GLU A 19 -2.43 14.18 9.05
N ASN A 20 -1.84 14.62 10.15
CA ASN A 20 -0.38 14.78 10.26
C ASN A 20 0.28 13.45 10.65
N LEU A 21 0.37 12.54 9.70
CA LEU A 21 1.01 11.23 9.88
C LEU A 21 2.50 11.37 10.18
N THR A 22 3.03 10.46 10.99
CA THR A 22 4.47 10.26 11.08
C THR A 22 4.91 9.40 9.89
N VAL A 23 5.77 9.95 9.03
CA VAL A 23 6.32 9.22 7.89
C VAL A 23 7.76 8.84 8.19
N VAL A 24 8.09 7.56 8.11
CA VAL A 24 9.45 7.05 8.34
C VAL A 24 9.92 6.26 7.12
N HIS A 25 11.22 6.31 6.88
CA HIS A 25 11.87 5.57 5.78
C HIS A 25 12.81 4.53 6.39
N LYS A 26 12.57 3.24 6.06
CA LYS A 26 13.29 2.11 6.64
C LYS A 26 13.74 1.12 5.57
N LYS A 27 14.72 0.30 5.89
CA LYS A 27 15.09 -0.86 5.06
C LYS A 27 14.09 -1.99 5.28
N ILE A 28 12.99 -1.95 4.56
CA ILE A 28 11.91 -2.93 4.63
C ILE A 28 11.53 -3.36 3.21
N PRO A 29 10.98 -4.57 3.01
CA PRO A 29 10.66 -5.06 1.66
C PRO A 29 9.48 -4.34 1.02
N THR A 30 8.56 -3.81 1.82
CA THR A 30 7.35 -3.12 1.34
C THR A 30 6.91 -2.06 2.33
N ALA A 31 6.08 -1.12 1.89
CA ALA A 31 5.47 -0.14 2.77
C ALA A 31 4.46 -0.79 3.72
N TYR A 32 4.24 -0.17 4.87
CA TYR A 32 3.14 -0.53 5.76
C TYR A 32 2.62 0.69 6.50
N PHE A 33 1.40 0.57 7.02
CA PHE A 33 0.78 1.60 7.84
C PHE A 33 0.41 1.03 9.21
N ASP A 34 0.95 1.64 10.26
CA ASP A 34 0.57 1.31 11.63
C ASP A 34 -0.67 2.11 12.00
N VAL A 35 -1.81 1.44 11.98
CA VAL A 35 -3.12 2.06 12.23
C VAL A 35 -3.23 2.60 13.66
N LYS A 36 -2.62 1.92 14.62
CA LYS A 36 -2.67 2.32 16.03
C LYS A 36 -1.86 3.59 16.29
N ASN A 37 -0.62 3.61 15.83
CA ASN A 37 0.33 4.69 16.11
C ASN A 37 0.35 5.77 15.02
N ARG A 38 -0.41 5.56 13.95
CA ARG A 38 -0.52 6.48 12.80
C ARG A 38 0.84 6.76 12.16
N ILE A 39 1.59 5.69 11.89
CA ILE A 39 2.91 5.74 11.28
C ILE A 39 2.86 5.10 9.90
N LEU A 40 3.25 5.87 8.88
CA LEU A 40 3.46 5.39 7.52
C LEU A 40 4.94 5.05 7.34
N ALA A 41 5.25 3.77 7.13
CA ALA A 41 6.60 3.31 6.88
C ALA A 41 6.80 3.05 5.39
N CYS A 42 7.75 3.76 4.79
CA CYS A 42 8.10 3.61 3.38
C CYS A 42 9.46 2.91 3.26
N PRO A 43 9.63 1.97 2.32
CA PRO A 43 10.92 1.35 2.10
C PRO A 43 11.92 2.35 1.50
N THR A 44 13.19 2.20 1.90
CA THR A 44 14.30 2.82 1.21
C THR A 44 14.72 1.92 0.07
N PHE A 45 14.55 2.36 -1.16
CA PHE A 45 14.90 1.58 -2.34
C PHE A 45 16.37 1.81 -2.69
N LYS A 46 17.08 0.72 -3.01
CA LYS A 46 18.48 0.81 -3.47
C LYS A 46 18.57 1.36 -4.88
N ASP A 47 17.60 1.01 -5.72
CA ASP A 47 17.52 1.46 -7.12
C ASP A 47 16.48 2.56 -7.24
N ASP A 48 16.62 3.40 -8.26
CA ASP A 48 15.59 4.36 -8.59
C ASP A 48 14.33 3.64 -9.03
N ILE A 49 13.26 3.90 -8.33
CA ILE A 49 11.93 3.42 -8.70
C ILE A 49 11.16 4.54 -9.39
N SER A 50 10.17 4.16 -10.20
CA SER A 50 9.30 5.13 -10.83
C SER A 50 8.50 5.94 -9.81
N ASN A 51 8.10 7.15 -10.16
CA ASN A 51 7.21 7.95 -9.34
C ASN A 51 5.88 7.23 -9.13
N GLU A 52 5.39 6.54 -10.15
CA GLU A 52 4.14 5.78 -10.11
C GLU A 52 4.21 4.64 -9.10
N LEU A 53 5.33 3.91 -9.04
CA LEU A 53 5.51 2.83 -8.07
C LEU A 53 5.57 3.37 -6.64
N TYR A 54 6.26 4.48 -6.43
CA TYR A 54 6.26 5.14 -5.13
C TYR A 54 4.86 5.63 -4.73
N ASP A 55 4.13 6.21 -5.67
CA ASP A 55 2.76 6.67 -5.45
C ASP A 55 1.81 5.51 -5.14
N LEU A 56 2.03 4.33 -5.74
CA LEU A 56 1.28 3.13 -5.39
C LEU A 56 1.49 2.74 -3.92
N PHE A 57 2.74 2.62 -3.48
CA PHE A 57 3.04 2.25 -2.10
C PHE A 57 2.48 3.28 -1.11
N MET A 58 2.71 4.55 -1.38
CA MET A 58 2.20 5.63 -0.54
C MET A 58 0.67 5.67 -0.53
N GLY A 59 0.04 5.64 -1.71
CA GLY A 59 -1.41 5.73 -1.85
C GLY A 59 -2.14 4.56 -1.21
N HIS A 60 -1.59 3.36 -1.32
CA HIS A 60 -2.13 2.17 -0.65
C HIS A 60 -2.17 2.37 0.86
N GLU A 61 -1.06 2.81 1.44
CA GLU A 61 -0.97 3.00 2.89
C GLU A 61 -1.80 4.20 3.38
N VAL A 62 -1.91 5.26 2.58
CA VAL A 62 -2.84 6.36 2.85
C VAL A 62 -4.29 5.85 2.83
N GLY A 63 -4.61 4.91 1.94
CA GLY A 63 -5.90 4.24 1.92
C GLY A 63 -6.21 3.54 3.25
N HIS A 64 -5.24 2.85 3.84
CA HIS A 64 -5.39 2.28 5.17
C HIS A 64 -5.59 3.36 6.24
N ALA A 65 -4.86 4.47 6.16
CA ALA A 65 -5.02 5.58 7.09
C ALA A 65 -6.44 6.17 7.08
N LEU A 66 -7.03 6.28 5.90
CA LEU A 66 -8.37 6.86 5.72
C LEU A 66 -9.50 5.88 6.05
N TYR A 67 -9.34 4.60 5.73
CA TYR A 67 -10.47 3.67 5.65
C TYR A 67 -10.36 2.44 6.55
N THR A 68 -9.18 2.10 7.09
CA THR A 68 -9.02 0.91 7.92
C THR A 68 -9.16 1.26 9.40
N PRO A 69 -10.25 0.81 10.07
CA PRO A 69 -10.41 1.03 11.51
C PRO A 69 -9.49 0.09 12.30
N TYR A 70 -8.88 0.61 13.36
CA TYR A 70 -8.01 -0.18 14.22
C TYR A 70 -8.76 -1.32 14.91
N GLU A 71 -9.93 -1.04 15.50
CA GLU A 71 -10.62 -2.00 16.36
C GLU A 71 -11.38 -3.08 15.60
N GLY A 72 -11.97 -2.76 14.45
CA GLY A 72 -12.82 -3.71 13.73
C GLY A 72 -12.07 -4.92 13.18
N LEU A 73 -10.94 -4.69 12.52
CA LEU A 73 -10.17 -5.75 11.85
C LEU A 73 -9.44 -6.65 12.86
N HIS A 74 -8.82 -6.06 13.88
CA HIS A 74 -8.03 -6.79 14.86
C HIS A 74 -8.88 -7.69 15.76
N SER A 75 -10.05 -7.23 16.18
CA SER A 75 -10.93 -8.03 17.05
C SER A 75 -11.50 -9.25 16.35
N THR A 76 -11.74 -9.16 15.03
CA THR A 76 -12.34 -10.23 14.24
C THR A 76 -11.35 -11.33 13.87
N VAL A 77 -10.07 -11.01 13.69
CA VAL A 77 -9.06 -11.91 13.11
C VAL A 77 -8.03 -12.43 14.10
N LYS A 78 -8.11 -12.05 15.35
CA LYS A 78 -7.09 -12.33 16.36
C LYS A 78 -6.78 -13.83 16.54
N GLU A 79 -7.73 -14.70 16.25
CA GLU A 79 -7.65 -16.15 16.51
C GLU A 79 -7.55 -17.01 15.24
N ASN A 80 -7.67 -16.44 14.03
CA ASN A 80 -7.72 -17.24 12.80
C ASN A 80 -6.83 -16.63 11.70
N ARG A 81 -5.68 -17.27 11.45
CA ARG A 81 -4.71 -16.82 10.43
C ARG A 81 -5.25 -16.83 9.01
N THR A 82 -6.02 -17.86 8.65
CA THR A 82 -6.60 -17.98 7.30
C THR A 82 -7.62 -16.87 7.06
N LEU A 83 -8.47 -16.62 8.04
CA LEU A 83 -9.43 -15.52 7.99
C LEU A 83 -8.73 -14.17 7.90
N LYS A 84 -7.64 -13.99 8.65
CA LYS A 84 -6.84 -12.77 8.61
C LYS A 84 -6.29 -12.51 7.22
N GLY A 85 -5.69 -13.51 6.58
CA GLY A 85 -5.16 -13.40 5.22
C GLY A 85 -6.24 -13.02 4.22
N TYR A 86 -7.38 -13.69 4.29
CA TYR A 86 -8.53 -13.40 3.44
C TYR A 86 -9.04 -11.97 3.63
N LEU A 87 -9.23 -11.54 4.88
CA LEU A 87 -9.70 -10.20 5.19
C LEU A 87 -8.70 -9.11 4.78
N ASN A 88 -7.40 -9.38 4.87
CA ASN A 88 -6.38 -8.44 4.39
C ASN A 88 -6.52 -8.21 2.88
N VAL A 89 -6.73 -9.25 2.09
CA VAL A 89 -6.93 -9.12 0.64
C VAL A 89 -8.19 -8.31 0.34
N VAL A 90 -9.30 -8.62 1.00
CA VAL A 90 -10.56 -7.89 0.83
C VAL A 90 -10.41 -6.43 1.25
N GLU A 91 -9.72 -6.19 2.35
CA GLU A 91 -9.48 -4.84 2.85
C GLU A 91 -8.61 -4.03 1.88
N ASP A 92 -7.56 -4.64 1.31
CA ASP A 92 -6.70 -3.98 0.33
C ASP A 92 -7.52 -3.54 -0.90
N VAL A 93 -8.39 -4.41 -1.40
CA VAL A 93 -9.30 -4.06 -2.52
C VAL A 93 -10.21 -2.91 -2.14
N ARG A 94 -10.79 -2.97 -0.95
CA ARG A 94 -11.70 -1.93 -0.45
C ARG A 94 -11.04 -0.57 -0.33
N ILE A 95 -9.86 -0.51 0.31
CA ILE A 95 -9.15 0.76 0.53
C ILE A 95 -8.61 1.34 -0.77
N GLU A 96 -8.14 0.51 -1.69
CA GLU A 96 -7.65 0.98 -2.99
C GLU A 96 -8.80 1.54 -3.84
N LYS A 97 -9.96 0.90 -3.82
CA LYS A 97 -11.15 1.45 -4.48
C LYS A 97 -11.52 2.81 -3.89
N GLY A 98 -11.50 2.94 -2.56
CA GLY A 98 -11.78 4.19 -1.88
C GLY A 98 -10.81 5.30 -2.24
N ILE A 99 -9.51 5.02 -2.20
CA ILE A 99 -8.48 6.04 -2.48
C ILE A 99 -8.50 6.47 -3.96
N LYS A 100 -8.74 5.54 -4.88
CA LYS A 100 -8.86 5.85 -6.31
C LYS A 100 -10.11 6.67 -6.62
N ASN A 101 -11.19 6.46 -5.89
CA ASN A 101 -12.41 7.27 -6.02
C ASN A 101 -12.24 8.67 -5.45
N LYS A 102 -11.53 8.78 -4.33
CA LYS A 102 -11.25 10.08 -3.69
C LYS A 102 -10.23 10.90 -4.50
N TYR A 103 -9.21 10.24 -5.02
CA TYR A 103 -8.11 10.87 -5.78
C TYR A 103 -7.96 10.18 -7.13
N ALA A 104 -8.76 10.61 -8.09
CA ALA A 104 -8.88 9.95 -9.41
C ALA A 104 -7.56 9.86 -10.18
N GLY A 105 -6.63 10.80 -9.96
CA GLY A 105 -5.30 10.78 -10.59
C GLY A 105 -4.46 9.56 -10.20
N LEU A 106 -4.74 8.93 -9.06
CA LEU A 106 -4.04 7.72 -8.64
C LEU A 106 -4.37 6.49 -9.48
N ARG A 107 -5.49 6.48 -10.21
CA ARG A 107 -5.86 5.34 -11.06
C ARG A 107 -4.80 5.04 -12.09
N ARG A 108 -4.30 6.07 -12.75
CA ARG A 108 -3.23 5.94 -13.74
C ARG A 108 -1.92 5.47 -13.09
N SER A 109 -1.54 6.09 -11.99
CA SER A 109 -0.32 5.73 -11.26
C SER A 109 -0.35 4.29 -10.78
N PHE A 110 -1.48 3.84 -10.22
CA PHE A 110 -1.66 2.47 -9.77
C PHE A 110 -1.58 1.47 -10.92
N TYR A 111 -2.21 1.76 -12.05
CA TYR A 111 -2.15 0.90 -13.23
C TYR A 111 -0.71 0.71 -13.73
N ILE A 112 0.02 1.81 -13.90
CA ILE A 112 1.41 1.78 -14.33
C ILE A 112 2.29 1.04 -13.31
N ALA A 113 2.10 1.32 -12.03
CA ALA A 113 2.88 0.73 -10.95
C ALA A 113 2.65 -0.78 -10.83
N TYR A 114 1.41 -1.24 -10.94
CA TYR A 114 1.13 -2.68 -10.90
C TYR A 114 1.75 -3.41 -12.10
N ASN A 115 1.75 -2.81 -13.28
CA ASN A 115 2.46 -3.37 -14.43
C ASN A 115 3.96 -3.47 -14.18
N GLU A 116 4.57 -2.45 -13.56
CA GLU A 116 5.98 -2.47 -13.18
C GLU A 116 6.27 -3.59 -12.16
N LEU A 117 5.41 -3.78 -11.17
CA LEU A 117 5.54 -4.87 -10.20
C LEU A 117 5.43 -6.24 -10.85
N MET A 118 4.54 -6.41 -11.82
CA MET A 118 4.40 -7.65 -12.58
C MET A 118 5.66 -7.95 -13.40
N GLU A 119 6.24 -6.94 -14.04
CA GLU A 119 7.49 -7.08 -14.80
C GLU A 119 8.67 -7.47 -13.89
N ARG A 120 8.70 -6.94 -12.66
CA ARG A 120 9.71 -7.27 -11.65
C ARG A 120 9.45 -8.60 -10.94
N ASP A 121 8.35 -9.27 -11.28
CA ASP A 121 7.90 -10.51 -10.62
C ASP A 121 7.79 -10.36 -9.08
N PHE A 122 7.36 -9.20 -8.63
CA PHE A 122 7.20 -8.87 -7.20
C PHE A 122 6.29 -9.87 -6.48
N PHE A 123 5.21 -10.32 -7.16
CA PHE A 123 4.24 -11.24 -6.58
C PHE A 123 4.63 -12.72 -6.74
N GLY A 124 5.73 -13.02 -7.45
CA GLY A 124 6.17 -14.39 -7.70
C GLY A 124 5.21 -15.22 -8.56
N ILE A 125 4.46 -14.58 -9.45
CA ILE A 125 3.40 -15.23 -10.26
C ILE A 125 3.67 -15.26 -11.75
N LYS A 126 4.82 -14.77 -12.19
CA LYS A 126 5.14 -14.60 -13.62
C LYS A 126 5.03 -15.91 -14.41
N ASP A 127 5.49 -17.03 -13.82
CA ASP A 127 5.47 -18.36 -14.44
C ASP A 127 4.32 -19.24 -13.91
N ARG A 128 3.36 -18.65 -13.18
CA ARG A 128 2.23 -19.36 -12.58
C ARG A 128 0.93 -19.06 -13.34
N ASN A 129 0.10 -20.09 -13.46
CA ASN A 129 -1.24 -19.91 -14.02
C ASN A 129 -2.16 -19.25 -12.97
N LEU A 130 -2.54 -18.00 -13.21
CA LEU A 130 -3.36 -17.22 -12.27
C LEU A 130 -4.73 -17.87 -12.02
N GLN A 131 -5.27 -18.63 -12.99
CA GLN A 131 -6.57 -19.29 -12.84
C GLN A 131 -6.53 -20.45 -11.85
N THR A 132 -5.35 -20.98 -11.56
CA THR A 132 -5.17 -22.08 -10.59
C THR A 132 -4.81 -21.59 -9.19
N LEU A 133 -4.59 -20.29 -9.01
CA LEU A 133 -4.27 -19.70 -7.71
C LEU A 133 -5.53 -19.47 -6.90
N SER A 134 -5.45 -19.73 -5.61
CA SER A 134 -6.52 -19.35 -4.68
C SER A 134 -6.44 -17.85 -4.35
N LEU A 135 -7.50 -17.33 -3.74
CA LEU A 135 -7.58 -15.92 -3.35
C LEU A 135 -6.47 -15.50 -2.40
N ILE A 136 -5.93 -16.44 -1.63
CA ILE A 136 -4.90 -16.17 -0.61
C ILE A 136 -3.47 -16.49 -1.10
N ASP A 137 -3.32 -16.98 -2.31
CA ASP A 137 -2.04 -17.22 -2.94
C ASP A 137 -1.47 -15.89 -3.49
#